data_7dba42d2204e3e9471cb861c6295e3e7
#
_entry.id   7dba42d2204e3e9471cb861c6295e3e7
#
_cell.length_a   1.000
_cell.length_b   1.000
_cell.length_c   1.000
_cell.angle_alpha   90.00
_cell.angle_beta   90.00
_cell.angle_gamma   90.00
#
_symmetry.space_group_name_H-M   'P 1'
#
loop_
_entity.id
_entity.type
_entity.pdbx_description
1 polymer ?
#
loop_
_entity_poly.entity_id
_entity_poly.type
_entity_poly.pdbx_seq_one_letter_code
_entity_poly.pdbx_strand_id
1 'polypeptide(L)'
;MPRLTIQLCTYNRARLLERVLEALFDQTLPDDAYEVVLVDDGSPDDTRAVIERVRPLARCAFTVIEQPNSGLAKGRNAGIARSRGERICFIDDDVLPTPVFGAEHLASDERHGDVIVRGAVINTESFDELPMPFWTPANYSANYFWTSNVSLRRSRLELAGGRFDDSFTEYGWEDVELGMRLRALGTRAVFNRYALAFHYKPRPAGTNVPGMLRQVRAQARTAVQLRAKHPSWRVDLAIGATPPQRALGSLLHRSGIARVLAPLAGGGDAARRLSPPQLLAAQILAADAYYDELAHTESAGESPH
;
A
#
# COMPACT_ATOMS: atom_id res chain seq x y z
N MET A 1 17.83 8.96 20.57
CA MET A 1 16.59 8.40 19.97
C MET A 1 16.71 8.56 18.46
N PRO A 2 16.28 7.58 17.66
CA PRO A 2 16.35 7.72 16.21
C PRO A 2 15.46 8.88 15.75
N ARG A 3 15.89 9.55 14.68
CA ARG A 3 15.09 10.60 14.03
C ARG A 3 13.98 10.01 13.14
N LEU A 4 14.25 8.82 12.58
CA LEU A 4 13.35 8.15 11.64
C LEU A 4 13.10 6.71 12.07
N THR A 5 11.85 6.28 12.10
CA THR A 5 11.48 4.86 12.04
C THR A 5 11.05 4.55 10.62
N ILE A 6 11.62 3.52 9.99
CA ILE A 6 11.09 2.95 8.74
C ILE A 6 10.32 1.69 9.15
N GLN A 7 9.00 1.72 8.94
CA GLN A 7 8.09 0.67 9.36
C GLN A 7 7.50 -0.05 8.15
N LEU A 8 7.56 -1.38 8.19
CA LEU A 8 6.95 -2.24 7.17
C LEU A 8 6.23 -3.43 7.82
N CYS A 9 5.23 -3.95 7.11
CA CYS A 9 4.55 -5.20 7.44
C CYS A 9 4.80 -6.21 6.33
N THR A 10 4.88 -7.49 6.68
CA THR A 10 5.02 -8.58 5.71
C THR A 10 4.04 -9.70 6.01
N TYR A 11 3.61 -10.39 4.96
CA TYR A 11 2.85 -11.63 5.02
C TYR A 11 3.09 -12.47 3.77
N ASN A 12 3.73 -13.65 3.94
CA ASN A 12 3.94 -14.63 2.86
C ASN A 12 4.70 -14.07 1.65
N ARG A 13 5.79 -13.31 1.90
CA ARG A 13 6.61 -12.65 0.87
C ARG A 13 8.13 -12.75 1.11
N ALA A 14 8.60 -13.87 1.67
CA ALA A 14 9.99 -14.11 2.04
C ALA A 14 11.00 -13.65 0.97
N ARG A 15 10.74 -13.98 -0.31
CA ARG A 15 11.65 -13.68 -1.42
C ARG A 15 11.87 -12.18 -1.67
N LEU A 16 10.82 -11.36 -1.52
CA LEU A 16 10.92 -9.91 -1.74
C LEU A 16 11.47 -9.21 -0.50
N LEU A 17 11.03 -9.66 0.67
CA LEU A 17 11.42 -9.12 1.96
C LEU A 17 12.93 -9.08 2.15
N GLU A 18 13.66 -10.13 1.73
CA GLU A 18 15.11 -10.18 1.83
C GLU A 18 15.78 -8.96 1.18
N ARG A 19 15.45 -8.70 -0.08
CA ARG A 19 16.01 -7.58 -0.85
C ARG A 19 15.60 -6.21 -0.27
N VAL A 20 14.37 -6.11 0.24
CA VAL A 20 13.89 -4.87 0.86
C VAL A 20 14.62 -4.61 2.17
N LEU A 21 14.81 -5.60 3.04
CA LEU A 21 15.55 -5.44 4.30
C LEU A 21 17.02 -5.10 4.06
N GLU A 22 17.69 -5.77 3.12
CA GLU A 22 19.07 -5.42 2.74
C GLU A 22 19.18 -3.94 2.34
N ALA A 23 18.28 -3.46 1.48
CA ALA A 23 18.26 -2.06 1.06
C ALA A 23 17.92 -1.09 2.21
N LEU A 24 17.09 -1.49 3.16
CA LEU A 24 16.79 -0.70 4.37
C LEU A 24 17.97 -0.64 5.34
N PHE A 25 18.83 -1.64 5.37
CA PHE A 25 20.05 -1.63 6.18
C PHE A 25 21.21 -0.88 5.51
N ASP A 26 21.15 -0.68 4.18
CA ASP A 26 22.16 0.06 3.39
C ASP A 26 21.73 1.50 3.10
N GLN A 27 21.16 2.19 4.09
CA GLN A 27 20.82 3.60 3.94
C GLN A 27 22.04 4.50 4.21
N THR A 28 22.05 5.70 3.57
CA THR A 28 23.10 6.71 3.78
C THR A 28 22.99 7.47 5.11
N LEU A 29 21.92 7.24 5.85
CA LEU A 29 21.76 7.78 7.19
C LEU A 29 22.78 7.17 8.17
N PRO A 30 23.25 7.92 9.18
CA PRO A 30 23.98 7.35 10.31
C PRO A 30 23.15 6.23 10.98
N ASP A 31 23.84 5.16 11.41
CA ASP A 31 23.21 3.95 11.95
C ASP A 31 22.32 4.21 13.17
N ASP A 32 22.64 5.23 13.96
CA ASP A 32 21.88 5.68 15.13
C ASP A 32 20.75 6.69 14.81
N ALA A 33 20.75 7.23 13.61
CA ALA A 33 19.74 8.20 13.18
C ALA A 33 18.41 7.57 12.76
N TYR A 34 18.40 6.29 12.46
CA TYR A 34 17.17 5.59 12.06
C TYR A 34 17.05 4.20 12.68
N GLU A 35 15.87 3.66 12.61
CA GLU A 35 15.56 2.29 12.97
C GLU A 35 14.63 1.66 11.94
N VAL A 36 14.66 0.34 11.85
CA VAL A 36 13.72 -0.45 11.03
C VAL A 36 12.82 -1.27 11.98
N VAL A 37 11.52 -1.15 11.78
CA VAL A 37 10.50 -1.93 12.51
C VAL A 37 9.74 -2.78 11.51
N LEU A 38 9.93 -4.09 11.58
CA LEU A 38 9.25 -5.10 10.77
C LEU A 38 8.15 -5.76 11.59
N VAL A 39 6.98 -5.90 11.01
CA VAL A 39 5.89 -6.72 11.55
C VAL A 39 5.67 -7.90 10.62
N ASP A 40 5.90 -9.10 11.10
CA ASP A 40 5.48 -10.33 10.43
C ASP A 40 4.07 -10.69 10.91
N ASP A 41 3.10 -10.55 10.02
CA ASP A 41 1.68 -10.80 10.30
C ASP A 41 1.32 -12.29 10.15
N GLY A 42 2.19 -13.17 10.68
CA GLY A 42 1.98 -14.61 10.75
C GLY A 42 2.24 -15.33 9.43
N SER A 43 3.35 -15.02 8.77
CA SER A 43 3.73 -15.63 7.49
C SER A 43 3.91 -17.15 7.60
N PRO A 44 3.29 -17.94 6.72
CA PRO A 44 3.43 -19.40 6.69
C PRO A 44 4.63 -19.89 5.88
N ASP A 45 5.31 -19.00 5.16
CA ASP A 45 6.46 -19.29 4.30
C ASP A 45 7.80 -19.13 5.04
N ASP A 46 8.91 -19.08 4.31
CA ASP A 46 10.27 -18.94 4.86
C ASP A 46 10.61 -17.53 5.38
N THR A 47 9.61 -16.65 5.60
CA THR A 47 9.81 -15.27 6.07
C THR A 47 10.68 -15.21 7.33
N ARG A 48 10.43 -16.08 8.32
CA ARG A 48 11.21 -16.14 9.54
C ARG A 48 12.69 -16.48 9.26
N ALA A 49 12.95 -17.45 8.40
CA ALA A 49 14.31 -17.84 8.03
C ALA A 49 15.05 -16.69 7.30
N VAL A 50 14.34 -15.95 6.46
CA VAL A 50 14.86 -14.72 5.81
C VAL A 50 15.23 -13.68 6.86
N ILE A 51 14.35 -13.37 7.80
CA ILE A 51 14.59 -12.39 8.87
C ILE A 51 15.86 -12.75 9.65
N GLU A 52 16.02 -14.00 10.08
CA GLU A 52 17.19 -14.43 10.84
C GLU A 52 18.48 -14.36 10.01
N ARG A 53 18.40 -14.65 8.71
CA ARG A 53 19.56 -14.56 7.80
C ARG A 53 20.04 -13.13 7.59
N VAL A 54 19.13 -12.16 7.44
CA VAL A 54 19.48 -10.77 7.18
C VAL A 54 19.73 -9.94 8.44
N ARG A 55 19.28 -10.40 9.61
CA ARG A 55 19.46 -9.70 10.90
C ARG A 55 20.91 -9.28 11.18
N PRO A 56 21.94 -10.10 10.90
CA PRO A 56 23.35 -9.70 11.12
C PRO A 56 23.82 -8.57 10.21
N LEU A 57 23.09 -8.26 9.11
CA LEU A 57 23.42 -7.17 8.19
C LEU A 57 22.89 -5.82 8.68
N ALA A 58 22.01 -5.80 9.69
CA ALA A 58 21.43 -4.58 10.20
C ALA A 58 22.48 -3.73 10.93
N ARG A 59 22.78 -2.56 10.38
CA ARG A 59 23.65 -1.55 10.99
C ARG A 59 22.90 -0.64 11.93
N CYS A 60 21.61 -0.44 11.70
CA CYS A 60 20.69 0.32 12.55
C CYS A 60 19.95 -0.58 13.54
N ALA A 61 19.20 0.01 14.47
CA ALA A 61 18.33 -0.75 15.35
C ALA A 61 17.24 -1.45 14.52
N PHE A 62 17.16 -2.78 14.65
CA PHE A 62 16.20 -3.61 13.94
C PHE A 62 15.27 -4.34 14.92
N THR A 63 14.00 -4.00 14.87
CA THR A 63 12.95 -4.61 15.71
C THR A 63 12.03 -5.45 14.84
N VAL A 64 11.80 -6.69 15.26
CA VAL A 64 10.83 -7.60 14.61
C VAL A 64 9.70 -7.89 15.59
N ILE A 65 8.48 -7.81 15.10
CA ILE A 65 7.24 -8.15 15.80
C ILE A 65 6.59 -9.30 15.04
N GLU A 66 6.41 -10.44 15.69
CA GLU A 66 5.66 -11.57 15.17
C GLU A 66 4.26 -11.55 15.79
N GLN A 67 3.22 -11.68 14.98
CA GLN A 67 1.83 -11.75 15.44
C GLN A 67 1.02 -12.71 14.57
N PRO A 68 -0.10 -13.28 15.06
CA PRO A 68 -1.05 -14.00 14.22
C PRO A 68 -1.62 -13.07 13.16
N ASN A 69 -1.88 -13.59 11.93
CA ASN A 69 -2.43 -12.80 10.84
C ASN A 69 -3.69 -12.05 11.30
N SER A 70 -3.61 -10.75 11.31
CA SER A 70 -4.65 -9.85 11.83
C SER A 70 -5.01 -8.72 10.88
N GLY A 71 -4.33 -8.67 9.73
CA GLY A 71 -4.55 -7.69 8.68
C GLY A 71 -3.65 -6.46 8.79
N LEU A 72 -3.54 -5.77 7.67
CA LEU A 72 -2.53 -4.72 7.45
C LEU A 72 -2.64 -3.54 8.43
N ALA A 73 -3.87 -3.09 8.74
CA ALA A 73 -4.08 -1.99 9.69
C ALA A 73 -3.56 -2.33 11.10
N LYS A 74 -3.87 -3.53 11.60
CA LYS A 74 -3.40 -3.99 12.92
C LYS A 74 -1.89 -4.22 12.92
N GLY A 75 -1.34 -4.80 11.85
CA GLY A 75 0.11 -4.95 11.70
C GLY A 75 0.83 -3.60 11.77
N ARG A 76 0.37 -2.60 11.01
CA ARG A 76 0.94 -1.25 11.08
C ARG A 76 0.81 -0.63 12.47
N ASN A 77 -0.30 -0.85 13.15
CA ASN A 77 -0.49 -0.37 14.53
C ASN A 77 0.49 -1.01 15.53
N ALA A 78 0.75 -2.30 15.39
CA ALA A 78 1.78 -2.99 16.19
C ALA A 78 3.18 -2.38 15.93
N GLY A 79 3.50 -2.08 14.66
CA GLY A 79 4.74 -1.40 14.30
C GLY A 79 4.83 0.02 14.85
N ILE A 80 3.76 0.83 14.76
CA ILE A 80 3.69 2.18 15.34
C ILE A 80 3.97 2.15 16.85
N ALA A 81 3.38 1.20 17.56
CA ALA A 81 3.54 1.06 19.01
C ALA A 81 5.00 0.75 19.45
N ARG A 82 5.80 0.17 18.57
CA ARG A 82 7.23 -0.15 18.83
C ARG A 82 8.20 0.86 18.23
N SER A 83 7.71 1.72 17.35
CA SER A 83 8.50 2.78 16.71
C SER A 83 8.94 3.81 17.75
N ARG A 84 10.19 4.29 17.65
CA ARG A 84 10.79 5.29 18.55
C ARG A 84 11.18 6.58 17.85
N GLY A 85 11.24 6.57 16.53
CA GLY A 85 11.61 7.73 15.72
C GLY A 85 10.65 8.91 15.89
N GLU A 86 11.18 10.12 15.78
CA GLU A 86 10.37 11.36 15.76
C GLU A 86 9.45 11.40 14.55
N ARG A 87 9.90 10.79 13.44
CA ARG A 87 9.17 10.61 12.20
C ARG A 87 8.98 9.12 11.91
N ILE A 88 7.82 8.74 11.42
CA ILE A 88 7.53 7.37 10.97
C ILE A 88 7.39 7.41 9.45
N CYS A 89 8.15 6.55 8.77
CA CYS A 89 8.07 6.29 7.34
C CYS A 89 7.47 4.92 7.12
N PHE A 90 6.37 4.85 6.40
CA PHE A 90 5.74 3.61 5.98
C PHE A 90 6.25 3.22 4.59
N ILE A 91 6.58 1.94 4.44
CA ILE A 91 6.97 1.31 3.19
C ILE A 91 6.39 -0.11 3.15
N ASP A 92 6.09 -0.64 1.97
CA ASP A 92 5.60 -2.02 1.83
C ASP A 92 6.77 -3.00 1.62
N ASP A 93 6.55 -4.28 1.89
CA ASP A 93 7.55 -5.36 1.79
C ASP A 93 7.91 -5.76 0.35
N ASP A 94 7.25 -5.17 -0.64
CA ASP A 94 7.52 -5.27 -2.08
C ASP A 94 7.98 -3.95 -2.70
N VAL A 95 8.45 -3.02 -1.87
CA VAL A 95 8.95 -1.70 -2.28
C VAL A 95 10.42 -1.56 -1.87
N LEU A 96 11.32 -1.57 -2.86
CA LEU A 96 12.77 -1.48 -2.69
C LEU A 96 13.20 -0.01 -2.62
N PRO A 97 13.67 0.51 -1.45
CA PRO A 97 14.11 1.88 -1.34
C PRO A 97 15.51 2.09 -1.94
N THR A 98 15.79 3.32 -2.41
CA THR A 98 17.15 3.72 -2.75
C THR A 98 17.99 4.00 -1.49
N PRO A 99 19.34 4.00 -1.57
CA PRO A 99 20.18 4.28 -0.39
C PRO A 99 19.95 5.64 0.26
N VAL A 100 19.45 6.63 -0.47
CA VAL A 100 19.17 7.99 0.04
C VAL A 100 17.73 8.17 0.53
N PHE A 101 16.90 7.13 0.44
CA PHE A 101 15.47 7.18 0.74
C PHE A 101 15.16 7.79 2.11
N GLY A 102 15.75 7.27 3.18
CA GLY A 102 15.52 7.76 4.54
C GLY A 102 16.04 9.20 4.73
N ALA A 103 17.20 9.52 4.16
CA ALA A 103 17.78 10.85 4.22
C ALA A 103 16.89 11.90 3.53
N GLU A 104 16.28 11.55 2.40
CA GLU A 104 15.40 12.44 1.65
C GLU A 104 14.07 12.70 2.37
N HIS A 105 13.55 11.74 3.12
CA HIS A 105 12.41 11.95 4.01
C HIS A 105 12.74 12.95 5.12
N LEU A 106 13.90 12.82 5.77
CA LEU A 106 14.34 13.74 6.81
C LEU A 106 14.65 15.14 6.26
N ALA A 107 15.35 15.22 5.13
CA ALA A 107 15.65 16.50 4.47
C ALA A 107 14.37 17.28 4.08
N SER A 108 13.31 16.56 3.68
CA SER A 108 12.02 17.19 3.40
C SER A 108 11.36 17.76 4.65
N ASP A 109 11.46 17.04 5.79
CA ASP A 109 10.95 17.51 7.07
C ASP A 109 11.70 18.76 7.55
N GLU A 110 13.03 18.78 7.43
CA GLU A 110 13.88 19.93 7.78
C GLU A 110 13.54 21.16 6.92
N ARG A 111 13.29 20.95 5.63
CA ARG A 111 13.01 22.04 4.68
C ARG A 111 11.60 22.61 4.80
N HIS A 112 10.61 21.77 5.08
CA HIS A 112 9.20 22.13 4.99
C HIS A 112 8.46 22.13 6.34
N GLY A 113 9.11 21.68 7.41
CA GLY A 113 8.54 21.54 8.75
C GLY A 113 7.62 20.34 8.87
N ASP A 114 6.62 20.44 9.75
CA ASP A 114 5.70 19.37 10.07
C ASP A 114 4.72 19.08 8.89
N VAL A 115 5.18 18.27 7.97
CA VAL A 115 4.46 17.89 6.74
C VAL A 115 4.44 16.37 6.56
N ILE A 116 3.46 15.89 5.81
CA ILE A 116 3.52 14.56 5.21
C ILE A 116 4.48 14.63 4.03
N VAL A 117 5.50 13.76 4.02
CA VAL A 117 6.41 13.61 2.88
C VAL A 117 5.99 12.39 2.08
N ARG A 118 5.65 12.59 0.82
CA ARG A 118 5.35 11.52 -0.13
C ARG A 118 6.55 11.34 -1.05
N GLY A 119 7.09 10.14 -1.12
CA GLY A 119 8.18 9.82 -2.04
C GLY A 119 7.71 9.32 -3.39
N ALA A 120 8.63 9.23 -4.34
CA ALA A 120 8.40 8.65 -5.65
C ALA A 120 8.41 7.12 -5.59
N VAL A 121 7.50 6.49 -6.34
CA VAL A 121 7.43 5.04 -6.48
C VAL A 121 7.39 4.68 -7.96
N ILE A 122 8.38 3.90 -8.41
CA ILE A 122 8.48 3.43 -9.79
C ILE A 122 8.17 1.94 -9.83
N ASN A 123 7.16 1.54 -10.61
CA ASN A 123 6.85 0.13 -10.78
C ASN A 123 7.94 -0.57 -11.58
N THR A 124 8.35 -1.76 -11.11
CA THR A 124 9.30 -2.64 -11.79
C THR A 124 8.82 -4.09 -11.80
N GLU A 125 9.22 -4.84 -12.81
CA GLU A 125 8.94 -6.28 -12.87
C GLU A 125 10.05 -7.13 -12.20
N SER A 126 11.19 -6.51 -11.84
CA SER A 126 12.32 -7.17 -11.18
C SER A 126 13.09 -6.19 -10.30
N PHE A 127 13.64 -6.69 -9.18
CA PHE A 127 14.62 -5.93 -8.37
C PHE A 127 16.07 -6.13 -8.85
N ASP A 128 16.31 -7.05 -9.78
CA ASP A 128 17.65 -7.29 -10.35
C ASP A 128 17.95 -6.34 -11.51
N GLU A 129 16.89 -5.86 -12.19
CA GLU A 129 16.99 -4.90 -13.30
C GLU A 129 16.08 -3.70 -13.02
N LEU A 130 16.62 -2.70 -12.33
CA LEU A 130 15.85 -1.50 -12.00
C LEU A 130 15.75 -0.55 -13.19
N PRO A 131 14.58 0.02 -13.48
CA PRO A 131 14.44 1.03 -14.51
C PRO A 131 15.20 2.30 -14.14
N MET A 132 15.63 3.07 -15.16
CA MET A 132 16.23 4.38 -14.94
C MET A 132 15.28 5.26 -14.13
N PRO A 133 15.75 5.87 -13.03
CA PRO A 133 14.92 6.66 -12.15
C PRO A 133 14.67 8.06 -12.74
N PHE A 134 13.76 8.17 -13.70
CA PHE A 134 13.31 9.47 -14.16
C PHE A 134 11.87 9.73 -13.72
N TRP A 135 11.59 10.98 -13.41
CA TRP A 135 10.28 11.37 -12.95
C TRP A 135 9.29 11.44 -14.12
N THR A 136 8.11 10.84 -13.91
CA THR A 136 6.94 10.98 -14.78
C THR A 136 5.69 11.19 -13.91
N PRO A 137 4.60 11.74 -14.46
CA PRO A 137 3.33 11.82 -13.74
C PRO A 137 2.84 10.46 -13.22
N ALA A 138 3.20 9.35 -13.89
CA ALA A 138 2.84 8.00 -13.46
C ALA A 138 3.54 7.56 -12.16
N ASN A 139 4.68 8.16 -11.83
CA ASN A 139 5.45 7.88 -10.59
C ASN A 139 4.99 8.76 -9.41
N TYR A 140 4.00 9.62 -9.65
CA TYR A 140 3.42 10.49 -8.64
C TYR A 140 2.07 9.94 -8.22
N SER A 141 1.99 9.43 -7.00
CA SER A 141 0.69 9.06 -6.43
C SER A 141 -0.14 10.32 -6.17
N ALA A 142 -1.34 10.37 -6.70
CA ALA A 142 -2.31 11.41 -6.37
C ALA A 142 -2.88 11.28 -4.95
N ASN A 143 -2.68 10.11 -4.31
CA ASN A 143 -3.15 9.87 -2.95
C ASN A 143 -2.41 10.77 -1.98
N TYR A 144 -3.16 11.38 -1.09
CA TYR A 144 -2.62 12.28 -0.08
C TYR A 144 -1.75 11.55 0.95
N PHE A 145 -2.11 10.32 1.29
CA PHE A 145 -1.38 9.42 2.16
C PHE A 145 -1.41 8.03 1.55
N TRP A 146 -0.25 7.47 1.21
CA TRP A 146 -0.11 6.15 0.61
C TRP A 146 1.09 5.43 1.21
N THR A 147 0.82 4.39 1.95
CA THR A 147 1.79 3.71 2.82
C THR A 147 2.92 2.97 2.11
N SER A 148 2.87 2.85 0.79
CA SER A 148 4.01 2.32 0.03
C SER A 148 5.25 3.24 0.03
N ASN A 149 5.06 4.56 0.26
CA ASN A 149 6.19 5.51 0.41
C ASN A 149 5.69 6.84 0.98
N VAL A 150 5.54 6.91 2.28
CA VAL A 150 5.07 8.13 2.95
C VAL A 150 5.64 8.23 4.36
N SER A 151 5.97 9.43 4.80
CA SER A 151 6.34 9.68 6.19
C SER A 151 5.66 10.90 6.78
N LEU A 152 5.50 10.88 8.12
CA LEU A 152 4.97 11.98 8.90
C LEU A 152 5.60 11.99 10.29
N ARG A 153 5.54 13.14 10.97
CA ARG A 153 5.95 13.21 12.38
C ARG A 153 5.01 12.39 13.26
N ARG A 154 5.57 11.72 14.27
CA ARG A 154 4.80 10.97 15.28
C ARG A 154 3.73 11.84 15.94
N SER A 155 4.10 13.07 16.35
CA SER A 155 3.15 14.02 16.95
C SER A 155 1.93 14.28 16.06
N ARG A 156 2.15 14.34 14.73
CA ARG A 156 1.05 14.54 13.78
C ARG A 156 0.17 13.30 13.66
N LEU A 157 0.76 12.10 13.70
CA LEU A 157 0.01 10.85 13.76
C LEU A 157 -0.83 10.78 15.06
N GLU A 158 -0.25 11.14 16.20
CA GLU A 158 -0.94 11.15 17.50
C GLU A 158 -2.17 12.09 17.49
N LEU A 159 -2.04 13.28 16.92
CA LEU A 159 -3.17 14.20 16.74
C LEU A 159 -4.28 13.62 15.85
N ALA A 160 -3.93 12.74 14.90
CA ALA A 160 -4.87 12.02 14.05
C ALA A 160 -5.43 10.74 14.70
N GLY A 161 -5.22 10.52 16.00
CA GLY A 161 -5.68 9.35 16.75
C GLY A 161 -4.62 8.27 16.94
N GLY A 162 -3.37 8.51 16.55
CA GLY A 162 -2.19 7.68 16.85
C GLY A 162 -2.08 6.35 16.10
N ARG A 163 -3.06 6.01 15.26
CA ARG A 163 -3.16 4.67 14.67
C ARG A 163 -4.02 4.63 13.40
N PHE A 164 -3.85 3.57 12.62
CA PHE A 164 -4.82 3.17 11.59
C PHE A 164 -6.11 2.65 12.23
N ASP A 165 -7.21 2.73 11.52
CA ASP A 165 -8.49 2.20 12.00
C ASP A 165 -8.52 0.66 11.85
N ASP A 166 -8.56 -0.04 12.98
CA ASP A 166 -8.54 -1.51 13.05
C ASP A 166 -9.82 -2.17 12.50
N SER A 167 -10.86 -1.40 12.25
CA SER A 167 -12.08 -1.94 11.66
C SER A 167 -11.94 -2.26 10.17
N PHE A 168 -10.87 -1.76 9.52
CA PHE A 168 -10.47 -2.20 8.18
C PHE A 168 -9.74 -3.54 8.29
N THR A 169 -10.50 -4.62 8.31
CA THR A 169 -9.98 -5.99 8.43
C THR A 169 -9.65 -6.63 7.10
N GLU A 170 -10.15 -6.07 6.00
CA GLU A 170 -9.88 -6.51 4.64
C GLU A 170 -8.97 -5.49 3.92
N TYR A 171 -8.53 -5.85 2.72
CA TYR A 171 -7.63 -5.05 1.91
C TYR A 171 -8.26 -3.73 1.44
N GLY A 172 -7.56 -2.63 1.67
CA GLY A 172 -7.75 -1.34 1.05
C GLY A 172 -8.40 -0.27 1.94
N TRP A 173 -8.06 0.96 1.61
CA TRP A 173 -8.59 2.23 2.13
C TRP A 173 -8.20 2.60 3.57
N GLU A 174 -7.52 1.76 4.34
CA GLU A 174 -7.04 2.08 5.69
C GLU A 174 -6.05 3.25 5.71
N ASP A 175 -5.23 3.36 4.66
CA ASP A 175 -4.28 4.45 4.47
C ASP A 175 -4.98 5.75 4.04
N VAL A 176 -5.95 5.64 3.14
CA VAL A 176 -6.79 6.79 2.72
C VAL A 176 -7.61 7.31 3.89
N GLU A 177 -8.12 6.43 4.75
CA GLU A 177 -8.85 6.78 5.97
C GLU A 177 -7.98 7.64 6.90
N LEU A 178 -6.77 7.18 7.23
CA LEU A 178 -5.82 7.95 8.02
C LEU A 178 -5.46 9.28 7.32
N GLY A 179 -5.30 9.24 6.01
CA GLY A 179 -5.08 10.44 5.19
C GLY A 179 -6.22 11.45 5.31
N MET A 180 -7.48 11.01 5.40
CA MET A 180 -8.61 11.92 5.60
C MET A 180 -8.57 12.59 6.99
N ARG A 181 -8.26 11.84 8.06
CA ARG A 181 -8.06 12.41 9.40
C ARG A 181 -6.92 13.44 9.42
N LEU A 182 -5.77 13.11 8.82
CA LEU A 182 -4.63 14.03 8.70
C LEU A 182 -4.97 15.29 7.90
N ARG A 183 -5.75 15.15 6.83
CA ARG A 183 -6.21 16.28 6.02
C ARG A 183 -7.19 17.18 6.80
N ALA A 184 -8.08 16.60 7.60
CA ALA A 184 -8.99 17.35 8.45
C ALA A 184 -8.25 18.20 9.50
N LEU A 185 -7.06 17.79 9.94
CA LEU A 185 -6.15 18.56 10.79
C LEU A 185 -5.39 19.66 10.04
N GLY A 186 -5.64 19.87 8.75
CA GLY A 186 -4.93 20.84 7.93
C GLY A 186 -3.46 20.47 7.63
N THR A 187 -3.07 19.21 7.82
CA THR A 187 -1.68 18.78 7.58
C THR A 187 -1.35 18.94 6.11
N ARG A 188 -0.24 19.65 5.81
CA ARG A 188 0.24 19.80 4.44
C ARG A 188 0.96 18.52 4.00
N ALA A 189 0.92 18.22 2.69
CA ALA A 189 1.72 17.17 2.09
C ALA A 189 2.64 17.74 1.03
N VAL A 190 3.89 17.29 1.01
CA VAL A 190 4.90 17.61 0.00
C VAL A 190 5.30 16.34 -0.75
N PHE A 191 5.70 16.50 -1.99
CA PHE A 191 6.24 15.40 -2.78
C PHE A 191 7.76 15.58 -2.94
N ASN A 192 8.52 14.54 -2.60
CA ASN A 192 9.95 14.48 -2.82
C ASN A 192 10.29 13.37 -3.82
N ARG A 193 10.68 13.74 -5.03
CA ARG A 193 11.06 12.80 -6.09
C ARG A 193 12.33 12.01 -5.78
N TYR A 194 13.16 12.49 -4.85
CA TYR A 194 14.41 11.84 -4.47
C TYR A 194 14.24 10.83 -3.33
N ALA A 195 13.17 10.93 -2.55
CA ALA A 195 12.74 9.85 -1.67
C ALA A 195 12.14 8.71 -2.54
N LEU A 196 13.00 8.06 -3.31
CA LEU A 196 12.64 7.15 -4.39
C LEU A 196 12.67 5.69 -3.91
N ALA A 197 11.66 4.94 -4.34
CA ALA A 197 11.62 3.49 -4.18
C ALA A 197 11.05 2.81 -5.44
N PHE A 198 11.35 1.52 -5.60
CA PHE A 198 10.90 0.69 -6.71
C PHE A 198 9.91 -0.35 -6.21
N HIS A 199 8.70 -0.33 -6.74
CA HIS A 199 7.63 -1.24 -6.35
C HIS A 199 7.61 -2.46 -7.29
N TYR A 200 7.79 -3.65 -6.73
CA TYR A 200 7.69 -4.89 -7.48
C TYR A 200 6.25 -5.13 -7.93
N LYS A 201 6.02 -4.95 -9.21
CA LYS A 201 4.71 -5.09 -9.81
C LYS A 201 4.80 -5.83 -11.15
N PRO A 202 5.09 -7.12 -11.10
CA PRO A 202 5.20 -7.91 -12.31
C PRO A 202 3.86 -8.01 -13.00
N ARG A 203 3.89 -8.17 -14.32
CA ARG A 203 2.67 -8.46 -15.08
C ARG A 203 2.04 -9.76 -14.55
N PRO A 204 0.75 -9.75 -14.19
CA PRO A 204 0.10 -10.92 -13.61
C PRO A 204 0.08 -12.10 -14.60
N ALA A 205 0.15 -13.31 -14.08
CA ALA A 205 -0.14 -14.54 -14.80
C ALA A 205 -1.64 -14.87 -14.72
N GLY A 206 -2.12 -15.79 -15.54
CA GLY A 206 -3.53 -16.22 -15.50
C GLY A 206 -3.94 -16.80 -14.14
N THR A 207 -3.02 -17.48 -13.43
CA THR A 207 -3.23 -17.97 -12.06
C THR A 207 -3.51 -16.89 -11.03
N ASN A 208 -3.14 -15.64 -11.29
CA ASN A 208 -3.36 -14.51 -10.38
C ASN A 208 -4.76 -13.89 -10.51
N VAL A 209 -5.49 -14.15 -11.60
CA VAL A 209 -6.81 -13.52 -11.87
C VAL A 209 -7.82 -13.77 -10.74
N PRO A 210 -8.02 -15.00 -10.21
CA PRO A 210 -8.93 -15.22 -9.09
C PRO A 210 -8.54 -14.44 -7.83
N GLY A 211 -7.23 -14.34 -7.54
CA GLY A 211 -6.71 -13.54 -6.42
C GLY A 211 -7.01 -12.05 -6.60
N MET A 212 -6.77 -11.52 -7.80
CA MET A 212 -7.07 -10.15 -8.17
C MET A 212 -8.57 -9.83 -8.00
N LEU A 213 -9.46 -10.73 -8.43
CA LEU A 213 -10.91 -10.56 -8.26
C LEU A 213 -11.33 -10.57 -6.78
N ARG A 214 -10.73 -11.43 -5.95
CA ARG A 214 -10.97 -11.41 -4.49
C ARG A 214 -10.52 -10.08 -3.88
N GLN A 215 -9.35 -9.59 -4.27
CA GLN A 215 -8.79 -8.34 -3.76
C GLN A 215 -9.65 -7.12 -4.10
N VAL A 216 -10.13 -7.00 -5.35
CA VAL A 216 -10.98 -5.86 -5.74
C VAL A 216 -12.35 -5.89 -5.06
N ARG A 217 -12.91 -7.09 -4.81
CA ARG A 217 -14.14 -7.21 -4.01
C ARG A 217 -13.91 -6.77 -2.56
N ALA A 218 -12.84 -7.21 -1.92
CA ALA A 218 -12.48 -6.75 -0.58
C ALA A 218 -12.34 -5.22 -0.55
N GLN A 219 -11.67 -4.65 -1.57
CA GLN A 219 -11.53 -3.21 -1.71
C GLN A 219 -12.88 -2.47 -1.90
N ALA A 220 -13.84 -3.09 -2.58
CA ALA A 220 -15.18 -2.52 -2.72
C ALA A 220 -15.94 -2.49 -1.38
N ARG A 221 -15.85 -3.56 -0.58
CA ARG A 221 -16.47 -3.62 0.76
C ARG A 221 -15.88 -2.55 1.70
N THR A 222 -14.55 -2.45 1.75
CA THR A 222 -13.88 -1.43 2.56
C THR A 222 -14.07 -0.01 2.04
N ALA A 223 -14.38 0.17 0.74
CA ALA A 223 -14.79 1.45 0.17
C ALA A 223 -16.12 1.97 0.75
N VAL A 224 -17.11 1.09 0.91
CA VAL A 224 -18.38 1.42 1.56
C VAL A 224 -18.15 1.84 3.01
N GLN A 225 -17.29 1.12 3.72
CA GLN A 225 -16.88 1.46 5.08
C GLN A 225 -16.21 2.83 5.16
N LEU A 226 -15.28 3.14 4.25
CA LEU A 226 -14.64 4.46 4.18
C LEU A 226 -15.65 5.57 3.97
N ARG A 227 -16.61 5.36 3.04
CA ARG A 227 -17.67 6.32 2.75
C ARG A 227 -18.57 6.57 3.95
N ALA A 228 -18.93 5.54 4.69
CA ALA A 228 -19.75 5.66 5.91
C ALA A 228 -19.03 6.49 7.00
N LYS A 229 -17.70 6.35 7.12
CA LYS A 229 -16.89 7.10 8.10
C LYS A 229 -16.60 8.54 7.68
N HIS A 230 -16.41 8.78 6.39
CA HIS A 230 -15.99 10.07 5.82
C HIS A 230 -16.87 10.46 4.61
N PRO A 231 -18.17 10.72 4.80
CA PRO A 231 -19.07 11.05 3.69
C PRO A 231 -18.65 12.38 3.05
N SER A 232 -18.08 12.32 1.84
CA SER A 232 -17.68 13.50 1.09
C SER A 232 -17.54 13.18 -0.40
N TRP A 233 -17.73 14.20 -1.26
CA TRP A 233 -17.53 14.06 -2.69
C TRP A 233 -16.12 13.55 -3.08
N ARG A 234 -15.11 13.86 -2.25
CA ARG A 234 -13.73 13.40 -2.46
C ARG A 234 -13.59 11.90 -2.23
N VAL A 235 -14.28 11.39 -1.22
CA VAL A 235 -14.33 9.93 -0.99
C VAL A 235 -15.11 9.28 -2.11
N ASP A 236 -16.28 9.81 -2.48
CA ASP A 236 -17.07 9.27 -3.61
C ASP A 236 -16.24 9.21 -4.90
N LEU A 237 -15.44 10.25 -5.18
CA LEU A 237 -14.56 10.27 -6.34
C LEU A 237 -13.46 9.21 -6.24
N ALA A 238 -12.84 9.07 -5.05
CA ALA A 238 -11.74 8.13 -4.82
C ALA A 238 -12.18 6.67 -4.96
N ILE A 239 -13.36 6.34 -4.42
CA ILE A 239 -13.90 4.96 -4.45
C ILE A 239 -14.73 4.65 -5.70
N GLY A 240 -14.81 5.56 -6.67
CA GLY A 240 -15.61 5.34 -7.87
C GLY A 240 -17.13 5.44 -7.66
N ALA A 241 -17.60 6.10 -6.62
CA ALA A 241 -19.01 6.14 -6.24
C ALA A 241 -19.75 7.42 -6.67
N THR A 242 -19.12 8.28 -7.49
CA THR A 242 -19.84 9.43 -8.07
C THR A 242 -20.92 8.97 -9.08
N PRO A 243 -22.00 9.75 -9.29
CA PRO A 243 -23.07 9.32 -10.20
C PRO A 243 -22.59 8.89 -11.60
N PRO A 244 -21.67 9.58 -12.28
CA PRO A 244 -21.15 9.13 -13.58
C PRO A 244 -20.39 7.80 -13.49
N GLN A 245 -19.56 7.61 -12.43
CA GLN A 245 -18.78 6.38 -12.24
C GLN A 245 -19.71 5.19 -11.98
N ARG A 246 -20.75 5.37 -11.14
CA ARG A 246 -21.77 4.34 -10.88
C ARG A 246 -22.55 4.00 -12.15
N ALA A 247 -22.95 5.00 -12.95
CA ALA A 247 -23.63 4.77 -14.23
C ALA A 247 -22.75 3.94 -15.17
N LEU A 248 -21.46 4.27 -15.27
CA LEU A 248 -20.50 3.51 -16.07
C LEU A 248 -20.34 2.07 -15.55
N GLY A 249 -20.18 1.87 -14.25
CA GLY A 249 -20.10 0.55 -13.63
C GLY A 249 -21.35 -0.29 -13.89
N SER A 250 -22.54 0.30 -13.71
CA SER A 250 -23.83 -0.34 -14.04
C SER A 250 -23.94 -0.73 -15.50
N LEU A 251 -23.51 0.15 -16.40
CA LEU A 251 -23.51 -0.14 -17.85
C LEU A 251 -22.56 -1.29 -18.19
N LEU A 252 -21.36 -1.30 -17.60
CA LEU A 252 -20.38 -2.39 -17.75
C LEU A 252 -20.99 -3.72 -17.30
N HIS A 253 -21.58 -3.76 -16.11
CA HIS A 253 -22.21 -4.96 -15.55
C HIS A 253 -23.36 -5.47 -16.43
N ARG A 254 -24.28 -4.58 -16.80
CA ARG A 254 -25.45 -4.93 -17.65
C ARG A 254 -25.07 -5.34 -19.08
N SER A 255 -23.96 -4.84 -19.61
CA SER A 255 -23.49 -5.21 -20.96
C SER A 255 -23.11 -6.68 -21.09
N GLY A 256 -22.77 -7.35 -19.98
CA GLY A 256 -22.27 -8.72 -19.96
C GLY A 256 -20.88 -8.91 -20.59
N ILE A 257 -20.20 -7.83 -20.99
CA ILE A 257 -18.88 -7.88 -21.63
C ILE A 257 -17.88 -8.62 -20.75
N ALA A 258 -17.91 -8.42 -19.44
CA ALA A 258 -17.04 -9.10 -18.50
C ALA A 258 -17.19 -10.64 -18.61
N ARG A 259 -18.42 -11.15 -18.69
CA ARG A 259 -18.69 -12.60 -18.84
C ARG A 259 -18.14 -13.15 -20.16
N VAL A 260 -18.26 -12.38 -21.24
CA VAL A 260 -17.73 -12.77 -22.57
C VAL A 260 -16.20 -12.79 -22.55
N LEU A 261 -15.57 -11.88 -21.82
CA LEU A 261 -14.10 -11.78 -21.73
C LEU A 261 -13.47 -12.71 -20.67
N ALA A 262 -14.26 -13.30 -19.77
CA ALA A 262 -13.75 -14.16 -18.72
C ALA A 262 -12.89 -15.34 -19.22
N PRO A 263 -13.28 -16.08 -20.29
CA PRO A 263 -12.45 -17.16 -20.85
C PRO A 263 -11.10 -16.64 -21.39
N LEU A 264 -11.06 -15.42 -21.93
CA LEU A 264 -9.83 -14.82 -22.44
C LEU A 264 -8.87 -14.49 -21.30
N ALA A 265 -9.34 -13.95 -20.20
CA ALA A 265 -8.52 -13.61 -19.03
C ALA A 265 -7.91 -14.84 -18.34
N GLY A 266 -8.63 -15.99 -18.33
CA GLY A 266 -8.17 -17.26 -17.76
C GLY A 266 -7.63 -18.26 -18.77
N GLY A 267 -7.66 -17.96 -20.06
CA GLY A 267 -7.32 -18.88 -21.14
C GLY A 267 -5.81 -19.01 -21.38
N GLY A 268 -5.37 -20.20 -21.81
CA GLY A 268 -3.98 -20.50 -22.13
C GLY A 268 -3.23 -21.16 -20.97
N ASP A 269 -1.89 -21.19 -21.05
CA ASP A 269 -1.05 -21.65 -19.95
C ASP A 269 -1.19 -20.69 -18.78
N ALA A 270 -1.89 -21.13 -17.75
CA ALA A 270 -2.24 -20.33 -16.58
C ALA A 270 -1.02 -19.81 -15.80
N ALA A 271 0.14 -20.46 -15.92
CA ALA A 271 1.39 -20.03 -15.32
C ALA A 271 2.10 -18.92 -16.13
N ARG A 272 1.69 -18.71 -17.37
CA ARG A 272 2.30 -17.70 -18.24
C ARG A 272 1.76 -16.31 -17.94
N ARG A 273 2.63 -15.29 -18.08
CA ARG A 273 2.22 -13.86 -17.98
C ARG A 273 1.14 -13.54 -19.01
N LEU A 274 0.14 -12.78 -18.58
CA LEU A 274 -0.96 -12.37 -19.44
C LEU A 274 -0.44 -11.52 -20.62
N SER A 275 -0.87 -11.85 -21.82
CA SER A 275 -0.69 -10.98 -22.98
C SER A 275 -1.50 -9.69 -22.84
N PRO A 276 -1.20 -8.62 -23.59
CA PRO A 276 -1.96 -7.35 -23.49
C PRO A 276 -3.48 -7.50 -23.60
N PRO A 277 -4.05 -8.29 -24.54
CA PRO A 277 -5.49 -8.51 -24.60
C PRO A 277 -6.04 -9.25 -23.38
N GLN A 278 -5.33 -10.24 -22.87
CA GLN A 278 -5.72 -10.98 -21.65
C GLN A 278 -5.66 -10.07 -20.41
N LEU A 279 -4.64 -9.22 -20.31
CA LEU A 279 -4.54 -8.25 -19.23
C LEU A 279 -5.70 -7.25 -19.27
N LEU A 280 -6.07 -6.74 -20.44
CA LEU A 280 -7.24 -5.88 -20.60
C LEU A 280 -8.52 -6.59 -20.18
N ALA A 281 -8.71 -7.85 -20.61
CA ALA A 281 -9.85 -8.65 -20.20
C ALA A 281 -9.90 -8.83 -18.67
N ALA A 282 -8.78 -9.15 -18.03
CA ALA A 282 -8.68 -9.26 -16.59
C ALA A 282 -8.99 -7.95 -15.85
N GLN A 283 -8.58 -6.81 -16.39
CA GLN A 283 -8.90 -5.49 -15.84
C GLN A 283 -10.39 -5.16 -15.96
N ILE A 284 -11.02 -5.51 -17.08
CA ILE A 284 -12.48 -5.34 -17.26
C ILE A 284 -13.26 -6.22 -16.27
N LEU A 285 -12.83 -7.48 -16.07
CA LEU A 285 -13.41 -8.35 -15.05
C LEU A 285 -13.26 -7.77 -13.64
N ALA A 286 -12.09 -7.22 -13.31
CA ALA A 286 -11.83 -6.60 -12.03
C ALA A 286 -12.72 -5.38 -11.79
N ALA A 287 -12.90 -4.53 -12.80
CA ALA A 287 -13.79 -3.38 -12.73
C ALA A 287 -15.25 -3.80 -12.52
N ASP A 288 -15.73 -4.79 -13.28
CA ASP A 288 -17.08 -5.34 -13.13
C ASP A 288 -17.30 -5.92 -11.72
N ALA A 289 -16.36 -6.74 -11.24
CA ALA A 289 -16.42 -7.32 -9.90
C ALA A 289 -16.38 -6.28 -8.78
N TYR A 290 -15.64 -5.17 -8.96
CA TYR A 290 -15.60 -4.08 -8.01
C TYR A 290 -16.94 -3.35 -7.90
N TYR A 291 -17.53 -2.96 -9.03
CA TYR A 291 -18.79 -2.21 -9.04
C TYR A 291 -19.98 -3.07 -8.62
N ASP A 292 -19.99 -4.36 -8.98
CA ASP A 292 -21.00 -5.32 -8.54
C ASP A 292 -20.97 -5.47 -7.00
N GLU A 293 -19.80 -5.69 -6.41
CA GLU A 293 -19.62 -5.80 -4.97
C GLU A 293 -19.92 -4.50 -4.24
N LEU A 294 -19.53 -3.35 -4.81
CA LEU A 294 -19.82 -2.03 -4.25
C LEU A 294 -21.33 -1.82 -4.11
N ALA A 295 -22.09 -2.09 -5.16
CA ALA A 295 -23.54 -1.95 -5.18
C ALA A 295 -24.22 -2.94 -4.21
N HIS A 296 -23.74 -4.18 -4.17
CA HIS A 296 -24.26 -5.23 -3.27
C HIS A 296 -24.05 -4.84 -1.80
N THR A 297 -22.84 -4.39 -1.45
CA THR A 297 -22.50 -4.01 -0.06
C THR A 297 -23.28 -2.79 0.40
N GLU A 298 -23.50 -1.80 -0.46
CA GLU A 298 -24.32 -0.62 -0.14
C GLU A 298 -25.78 -1.02 0.13
N SER A 299 -26.37 -1.85 -0.73
CA SER A 299 -27.76 -2.29 -0.54
C SER A 299 -27.96 -3.15 0.71
N ALA A 300 -26.94 -3.95 1.09
CA ALA A 300 -26.98 -4.73 2.32
C ALA A 300 -26.89 -3.87 3.59
N GLY A 301 -26.18 -2.73 3.54
CA GLY A 301 -26.06 -1.78 4.65
C GLY A 301 -27.27 -0.86 4.83
N GLU A 302 -28.11 -0.71 3.80
CA GLU A 302 -29.33 0.09 3.82
C GLU A 302 -30.56 -0.68 4.31
N SER A 303 -30.45 -2.00 4.55
CA SER A 303 -31.57 -2.78 5.09
C SER A 303 -31.83 -2.37 6.56
N PRO A 304 -33.00 -1.83 6.91
CA PRO A 304 -33.29 -1.40 8.28
C PRO A 304 -33.36 -2.62 9.19
N HIS A 305 -32.64 -2.54 10.31
CA HIS A 305 -32.81 -3.41 11.47
C HIS A 305 -34.09 -3.06 12.24
#